data_9a992b276c61903d803c0147daab6240
#
_entry.id   9a992b276c61903d803c0147daab6240
#
_cell.length_a   1.000
_cell.length_b   1.000
_cell.length_c   1.000
_cell.angle_alpha   90.00
_cell.angle_beta   90.00
_cell.angle_gamma   90.00
#
_symmetry.space_group_name_H-M   'P 1'
#
loop_
_entity.id
_entity.type
_entity.pdbx_description
1 polymer ?
#
loop_
_entity_poly.entity_id
_entity_poly.type
_entity_poly.pdbx_seq_one_letter_code
_entity_poly.pdbx_strand_id
1 'polypeptide(L)'
;MSRADNHAAHDDHDHGDHNHDDHRPSGFLDRWLFTTNHKDIGTLYLIFSLAMFIIGGAMAMVIRAELFMPGLQLVEPDFFNQMTTMHALIMVFGAVMPAWVGFANWLIPMMVGAPDMALPRMNNWSFWILPFAFAMLLSTLFMDSGGPAAGWTMYPPLVLQTGTSFAFVVFAIHMMGVSSIMGSINIIATILNMRAPGMTLLRMPMFVWTWLITAFLLIAVMPVLAGAVTMLLTDHFFSTNFFNAAGGGDPVMFQHIFWFFGHPEVYILILPAFGVISEILPTFSRKPLFGYASMVYATATIAFLSFIVWAHHMFTVGMPLQGELFFMYATMLISVPTGVKVFNWVSTMWKGSMTFETPMLFAIGFVVLFTIGGLSGLMLAITAADFQYHDTYFVVAHFHYVLVPGSIFALMAATYYWLPKFTGNMYSEKWGKIHFWLSAIFVNVLFFPQHYLGLAGMPRRIPDYSPQFADFNMISSIGGFAYGATQLIFVGIVIHCAFRSKVKATAKVWDDPIGLEWTLESPPAYHSFSTPPVVTRDMVRH
;
A
#
# COMPACT_ATOMS: atom_id res chain seq x y z
N MET A 1 -10.65 59.90 -64.42
CA MET A 1 -11.09 58.65 -65.03
C MET A 1 -10.35 57.54 -64.30
N SER A 2 -10.89 56.64 -63.62
CA SER A 2 -12.09 55.89 -63.54
C SER A 2 -12.11 55.18 -62.13
N ARG A 3 -13.18 55.37 -61.46
CA ARG A 3 -13.93 54.47 -60.62
C ARG A 3 -13.26 53.55 -59.56
N ALA A 4 -13.58 53.88 -58.36
CA ALA A 4 -13.65 53.04 -57.21
C ALA A 4 -14.67 51.89 -57.34
N ASP A 5 -14.44 50.78 -56.73
CA ASP A 5 -15.50 49.94 -56.20
C ASP A 5 -15.11 49.33 -54.81
N ASN A 6 -15.91 49.70 -53.84
CA ASN A 6 -15.95 49.14 -52.49
C ASN A 6 -16.49 47.72 -52.51
N HIS A 7 -15.85 46.78 -51.86
CA HIS A 7 -16.52 45.66 -51.20
C HIS A 7 -15.93 45.47 -49.81
N ALA A 8 -16.67 45.97 -48.85
CA ALA A 8 -16.55 45.57 -47.46
C ALA A 8 -17.15 44.14 -47.34
N ALA A 9 -16.33 43.17 -47.05
CA ALA A 9 -16.78 41.88 -46.55
C ALA A 9 -16.71 41.93 -45.02
N HIS A 10 -17.88 41.89 -44.40
CA HIS A 10 -18.03 41.57 -42.98
C HIS A 10 -17.66 40.09 -42.79
N ASP A 11 -16.53 39.82 -42.19
CA ASP A 11 -16.24 38.54 -41.60
C ASP A 11 -16.87 38.54 -40.19
N ASP A 12 -18.07 38.02 -40.08
CA ASP A 12 -18.65 37.57 -38.83
C ASP A 12 -17.85 36.34 -38.36
N HIS A 13 -16.85 36.57 -37.52
CA HIS A 13 -16.29 35.49 -36.72
C HIS A 13 -17.33 35.05 -35.67
N ASP A 14 -18.11 34.06 -36.09
CA ASP A 14 -18.92 33.22 -35.21
C ASP A 14 -17.98 32.61 -34.17
N HIS A 15 -17.95 33.19 -32.97
CA HIS A 15 -17.39 32.57 -31.80
C HIS A 15 -18.31 31.42 -31.41
N GLY A 16 -18.21 30.33 -32.14
CA GLY A 16 -18.77 29.06 -31.74
C GLY A 16 -18.23 28.70 -30.37
N ASP A 17 -19.10 28.75 -29.40
CA ASP A 17 -18.95 28.10 -28.11
C ASP A 17 -18.53 26.64 -28.38
N HIS A 18 -17.22 26.39 -28.35
CA HIS A 18 -16.71 25.02 -28.28
C HIS A 18 -17.12 24.48 -26.91
N ASN A 19 -18.35 24.00 -26.81
CA ASN A 19 -18.73 23.00 -25.83
C ASN A 19 -17.69 21.88 -25.95
N HIS A 20 -16.70 21.88 -25.06
CA HIS A 20 -15.85 20.73 -24.84
C HIS A 20 -16.75 19.61 -24.31
N ASP A 21 -17.41 18.91 -25.22
CA ASP A 21 -18.11 17.68 -24.93
C ASP A 21 -17.15 16.76 -24.17
N ASP A 22 -17.56 16.45 -22.96
CA ASP A 22 -16.87 15.52 -22.06
C ASP A 22 -16.89 14.16 -22.78
N HIS A 23 -15.86 13.85 -23.58
CA HIS A 23 -15.75 12.64 -24.42
C HIS A 23 -15.62 11.38 -23.56
N ARG A 24 -16.50 11.22 -22.58
CA ARG A 24 -16.62 9.96 -21.83
C ARG A 24 -17.09 8.86 -22.79
N PRO A 25 -16.39 7.71 -22.81
CA PRO A 25 -16.87 6.56 -23.54
C PRO A 25 -18.29 6.21 -23.12
N SER A 26 -19.21 6.08 -24.10
CA SER A 26 -20.63 5.81 -23.82
C SER A 26 -20.91 4.34 -23.47
N GLY A 27 -20.00 3.43 -23.87
CA GLY A 27 -20.13 2.00 -23.64
C GLY A 27 -19.50 1.56 -22.31
N PHE A 28 -20.15 0.62 -21.60
CA PHE A 28 -19.60 0.03 -20.37
C PHE A 28 -18.22 -0.63 -20.62
N LEU A 29 -18.10 -1.43 -21.68
CA LEU A 29 -16.85 -2.11 -22.04
C LEU A 29 -15.77 -1.10 -22.43
N ASP A 30 -16.12 -0.11 -23.26
CA ASP A 30 -15.17 0.92 -23.70
C ASP A 30 -14.61 1.71 -22.52
N ARG A 31 -15.49 2.04 -21.56
CA ARG A 31 -15.09 2.78 -20.37
C ARG A 31 -14.25 1.96 -19.40
N TRP A 32 -14.62 0.71 -19.12
CA TRP A 32 -13.96 -0.02 -18.03
C TRP A 32 -12.85 -0.96 -18.52
N LEU A 33 -13.01 -1.58 -19.71
CA LEU A 33 -12.01 -2.52 -20.22
C LEU A 33 -10.88 -1.79 -20.99
N PHE A 34 -11.22 -0.78 -21.77
CA PHE A 34 -10.28 -0.10 -22.67
C PHE A 34 -9.95 1.33 -22.26
N THR A 35 -10.39 1.76 -21.08
CA THR A 35 -10.11 3.11 -20.58
C THR A 35 -8.62 3.41 -20.53
N THR A 36 -8.26 4.63 -20.90
CA THR A 36 -6.91 5.18 -20.70
C THR A 36 -6.92 6.28 -19.65
N ASN A 37 -8.09 6.65 -19.12
CA ASN A 37 -8.23 7.70 -18.12
C ASN A 37 -7.69 7.26 -16.76
N HIS A 38 -6.82 8.06 -16.17
CA HIS A 38 -6.16 7.76 -14.91
C HIS A 38 -7.14 7.56 -13.73
N LYS A 39 -8.29 8.26 -13.71
CA LYS A 39 -9.30 8.16 -12.64
C LYS A 39 -10.09 6.86 -12.73
N ASP A 40 -10.48 6.46 -13.95
CA ASP A 40 -11.18 5.19 -14.16
C ASP A 40 -10.25 4.01 -13.82
N ILE A 41 -8.98 4.05 -14.26
CA ILE A 41 -7.96 3.04 -13.92
C ILE A 41 -7.72 3.02 -12.41
N GLY A 42 -7.58 4.18 -11.77
CA GLY A 42 -7.45 4.28 -10.32
C GLY A 42 -8.65 3.68 -9.58
N THR A 43 -9.87 3.88 -10.09
CA THR A 43 -11.09 3.27 -9.54
C THR A 43 -11.07 1.75 -9.68
N LEU A 44 -10.61 1.21 -10.81
CA LEU A 44 -10.45 -0.23 -11.02
C LEU A 44 -9.47 -0.83 -10.00
N TYR A 45 -8.32 -0.18 -9.77
CA TYR A 45 -7.36 -0.58 -8.75
C TYR A 45 -7.96 -0.58 -7.34
N LEU A 46 -8.74 0.45 -6.97
CA LEU A 46 -9.36 0.54 -5.65
C LEU A 46 -10.44 -0.53 -5.43
N ILE A 47 -11.27 -0.81 -6.45
CA ILE A 47 -12.27 -1.88 -6.38
C ILE A 47 -11.60 -3.25 -6.27
N PHE A 48 -10.58 -3.50 -7.09
CA PHE A 48 -9.81 -4.74 -7.04
C PHE A 48 -9.14 -4.93 -5.67
N SER A 49 -8.48 -3.89 -5.17
CA SER A 49 -7.85 -3.90 -3.85
C SER A 49 -8.84 -4.19 -2.72
N LEU A 50 -10.04 -3.59 -2.76
CA LEU A 50 -11.09 -3.86 -1.77
C LEU A 50 -11.56 -5.32 -1.81
N ALA A 51 -11.70 -5.90 -3.01
CA ALA A 51 -12.05 -7.31 -3.16
C ALA A 51 -10.95 -8.21 -2.56
N MET A 52 -9.68 -7.92 -2.87
CA MET A 52 -8.55 -8.67 -2.33
C MET A 52 -8.41 -8.50 -0.80
N PHE A 53 -8.70 -7.31 -0.26
CA PHE A 53 -8.74 -7.06 1.18
C PHE A 53 -9.78 -7.94 1.88
N ILE A 54 -10.95 -8.11 1.28
CA ILE A 54 -12.01 -8.98 1.82
C ILE A 54 -11.58 -10.45 1.75
N ILE A 55 -11.04 -10.90 0.62
CA ILE A 55 -10.60 -12.30 0.44
C ILE A 55 -9.45 -12.63 1.40
N GLY A 56 -8.39 -11.81 1.41
CA GLY A 56 -7.25 -12.00 2.30
C GLY A 56 -7.64 -11.88 3.78
N GLY A 57 -8.57 -10.97 4.10
CA GLY A 57 -9.15 -10.84 5.44
C GLY A 57 -9.93 -12.09 5.87
N ALA A 58 -10.73 -12.68 4.98
CA ALA A 58 -11.45 -13.93 5.26
C ALA A 58 -10.47 -15.09 5.56
N MET A 59 -9.35 -15.18 4.84
CA MET A 59 -8.31 -16.17 5.14
C MET A 59 -7.69 -15.94 6.53
N ALA A 60 -7.47 -14.69 6.94
CA ALA A 60 -7.03 -14.37 8.29
C ALA A 60 -8.06 -14.79 9.35
N MET A 61 -9.36 -14.71 9.05
CA MET A 61 -10.40 -15.19 9.97
C MET A 61 -10.34 -16.71 10.14
N VAL A 62 -10.02 -17.49 9.10
CA VAL A 62 -9.78 -18.94 9.21
C VAL A 62 -8.58 -19.20 10.13
N ILE A 63 -7.46 -18.50 9.94
CA ILE A 63 -6.28 -18.62 10.82
C ILE A 63 -6.65 -18.34 12.28
N ARG A 64 -7.40 -17.28 12.55
CA ARG A 64 -7.79 -16.92 13.92
C ARG A 64 -8.86 -17.85 14.51
N ALA A 65 -9.69 -18.45 13.67
CA ALA A 65 -10.66 -19.45 14.11
C ALA A 65 -9.96 -20.73 14.57
N GLU A 66 -8.98 -21.22 13.79
CA GLU A 66 -8.18 -22.40 14.16
C GLU A 66 -7.40 -22.15 15.46
N LEU A 67 -6.78 -20.99 15.60
CA LEU A 67 -5.99 -20.62 16.77
C LEU A 67 -6.83 -20.09 17.96
N PHE A 68 -8.15 -20.27 17.94
CA PHE A 68 -9.00 -19.82 19.04
C PHE A 68 -8.80 -20.65 20.33
N MET A 69 -8.58 -21.93 20.19
CA MET A 69 -8.29 -22.89 21.25
C MET A 69 -7.13 -23.80 20.84
N PRO A 70 -6.37 -24.36 21.79
CA PRO A 70 -5.32 -25.33 21.48
C PRO A 70 -5.90 -26.63 20.92
N GLY A 71 -5.12 -27.33 20.11
CA GLY A 71 -5.50 -28.52 19.36
C GLY A 71 -5.99 -28.17 17.95
N LEU A 72 -5.96 -29.12 17.03
CA LEU A 72 -6.53 -28.97 15.69
C LEU A 72 -8.05 -28.98 15.78
N GLN A 73 -8.69 -27.86 15.44
CA GLN A 73 -10.11 -27.64 15.70
C GLN A 73 -10.97 -27.68 14.42
N LEU A 74 -10.58 -26.95 13.40
CA LEU A 74 -11.45 -26.65 12.26
C LEU A 74 -10.86 -27.06 10.92
N VAL A 75 -9.53 -26.99 10.77
CA VAL A 75 -8.86 -27.19 9.49
C VAL A 75 -7.63 -28.08 9.64
N GLU A 76 -7.33 -28.84 8.57
CA GLU A 76 -6.12 -29.63 8.51
C GLU A 76 -4.87 -28.74 8.45
N PRO A 77 -3.70 -29.17 8.97
CA PRO A 77 -2.48 -28.40 9.03
C PRO A 77 -2.02 -27.86 7.67
N ASP A 78 -2.16 -28.64 6.60
CA ASP A 78 -1.78 -28.20 5.26
C ASP A 78 -2.67 -27.07 4.76
N PHE A 79 -3.99 -27.17 4.97
CA PHE A 79 -4.90 -26.08 4.62
C PHE A 79 -4.66 -24.81 5.45
N PHE A 80 -4.32 -24.94 6.74
CA PHE A 80 -3.90 -23.81 7.57
C PHE A 80 -2.67 -23.11 6.99
N ASN A 81 -1.65 -23.86 6.55
CA ASN A 81 -0.45 -23.34 5.95
C ASN A 81 -0.74 -22.64 4.60
N GLN A 82 -1.67 -23.18 3.80
CA GLN A 82 -2.15 -22.54 2.59
C GLN A 82 -2.84 -21.21 2.91
N MET A 83 -3.73 -21.16 3.91
CA MET A 83 -4.41 -19.93 4.33
C MET A 83 -3.42 -18.87 4.82
N THR A 84 -2.41 -19.26 5.59
CA THR A 84 -1.34 -18.37 6.07
C THR A 84 -0.53 -17.78 4.91
N THR A 85 -0.15 -18.60 3.95
CA THR A 85 0.62 -18.19 2.77
C THR A 85 -0.19 -17.27 1.86
N MET A 86 -1.43 -17.68 1.54
CA MET A 86 -2.32 -16.93 0.65
C MET A 86 -2.78 -15.62 1.28
N HIS A 87 -3.08 -15.60 2.59
CA HIS A 87 -3.37 -14.35 3.31
C HIS A 87 -2.28 -13.32 3.08
N ALA A 88 -1.01 -13.70 3.29
CA ALA A 88 0.10 -12.77 3.16
C ALA A 88 0.29 -12.30 1.70
N LEU A 89 0.29 -13.21 0.72
CA LEU A 89 0.44 -12.86 -0.70
C LEU A 89 -0.69 -11.93 -1.18
N ILE A 90 -1.94 -12.23 -0.81
CA ILE A 90 -3.10 -11.45 -1.22
C ILE A 90 -3.10 -10.08 -0.53
N MET A 91 -2.78 -10.00 0.77
CA MET A 91 -2.79 -8.72 1.49
C MET A 91 -1.69 -7.80 1.00
N VAL A 92 -0.47 -8.30 0.77
CA VAL A 92 0.64 -7.48 0.30
C VAL A 92 0.44 -7.07 -1.16
N PHE A 93 0.37 -8.03 -2.07
CA PHE A 93 0.39 -7.77 -3.52
C PHE A 93 -1.00 -7.48 -4.12
N GLY A 94 -2.08 -7.90 -3.47
CA GLY A 94 -3.45 -7.73 -3.96
C GLY A 94 -4.23 -6.60 -3.30
N ALA A 95 -4.05 -6.40 -2.00
CA ALA A 95 -4.80 -5.37 -1.27
C ALA A 95 -3.98 -4.07 -1.11
N VAL A 96 -2.86 -4.09 -0.40
CA VAL A 96 -2.16 -2.86 -0.01
C VAL A 96 -1.50 -2.17 -1.21
N MET A 97 -0.66 -2.88 -1.97
CA MET A 97 0.03 -2.28 -3.12
C MET A 97 -0.94 -1.75 -4.18
N PRO A 98 -1.94 -2.52 -4.65
CA PRO A 98 -2.89 -2.00 -5.64
C PRO A 98 -3.76 -0.85 -5.11
N ALA A 99 -4.09 -0.80 -3.82
CA ALA A 99 -4.78 0.35 -3.24
C ALA A 99 -3.95 1.62 -3.37
N TRP A 100 -2.66 1.55 -3.03
CA TRP A 100 -1.75 2.68 -3.18
C TRP A 100 -1.60 3.11 -4.64
N VAL A 101 -1.49 2.17 -5.58
CA VAL A 101 -1.45 2.46 -7.02
C VAL A 101 -2.76 3.11 -7.48
N GLY A 102 -3.90 2.67 -6.94
CA GLY A 102 -5.21 3.28 -7.20
C GLY A 102 -5.27 4.75 -6.79
N PHE A 103 -4.82 5.06 -5.57
CA PHE A 103 -4.70 6.45 -5.10
C PHE A 103 -3.69 7.25 -5.92
N ALA A 104 -2.54 6.66 -6.30
CA ALA A 104 -1.56 7.32 -7.15
C ALA A 104 -2.14 7.71 -8.51
N ASN A 105 -2.85 6.78 -9.14
CA ASN A 105 -3.54 7.04 -10.41
C ASN A 105 -4.55 8.17 -10.28
N TRP A 106 -5.38 8.17 -9.25
CA TRP A 106 -6.34 9.23 -9.02
C TRP A 106 -5.67 10.59 -8.78
N LEU A 107 -4.67 10.63 -7.91
CA LEU A 107 -4.21 11.86 -7.28
C LEU A 107 -3.00 12.48 -7.96
N ILE A 108 -2.01 11.69 -8.42
CA ILE A 108 -0.75 12.25 -8.93
C ILE A 108 -0.98 13.23 -10.08
N PRO A 109 -1.74 12.89 -11.16
CA PRO A 109 -1.98 13.86 -12.21
C PRO A 109 -2.66 15.13 -11.70
N MET A 110 -3.67 15.00 -10.83
CA MET A 110 -4.37 16.15 -10.25
C MET A 110 -3.45 16.99 -9.36
N MET A 111 -2.59 16.37 -8.56
CA MET A 111 -1.68 17.06 -7.65
C MET A 111 -0.53 17.77 -8.36
N VAL A 112 -0.08 17.25 -9.51
CA VAL A 112 1.00 17.89 -10.29
C VAL A 112 0.48 18.80 -11.42
N GLY A 113 -0.84 18.85 -11.62
CA GLY A 113 -1.47 19.68 -12.65
C GLY A 113 -1.37 19.09 -14.06
N ALA A 114 -1.24 17.76 -14.17
CA ALA A 114 -1.21 17.03 -15.44
C ALA A 114 -2.64 16.64 -15.88
N PRO A 115 -2.91 16.57 -17.20
CA PRO A 115 -4.21 16.14 -17.71
C PRO A 115 -4.46 14.65 -17.55
N ASP A 116 -3.43 13.81 -17.59
CA ASP A 116 -3.46 12.37 -17.43
C ASP A 116 -2.07 11.83 -17.06
N MET A 117 -1.94 10.49 -16.93
CA MET A 117 -0.65 9.82 -16.80
C MET A 117 0.15 9.90 -18.11
N ALA A 118 1.48 9.86 -18.04
CA ALA A 118 2.37 9.99 -19.20
C ALA A 118 2.18 8.87 -20.24
N LEU A 119 1.86 7.67 -19.81
CA LEU A 119 1.73 6.46 -20.64
C LEU A 119 0.36 5.77 -20.42
N PRO A 120 -0.75 6.36 -20.94
CA PRO A 120 -2.10 5.93 -20.58
C PRO A 120 -2.44 4.48 -20.97
N ARG A 121 -1.97 4.00 -22.13
CA ARG A 121 -2.18 2.61 -22.58
C ARG A 121 -1.43 1.60 -21.70
N MET A 122 -0.19 1.93 -21.33
CA MET A 122 0.59 1.10 -20.41
C MET A 122 -0.06 1.07 -19.02
N ASN A 123 -0.70 2.17 -18.61
CA ASN A 123 -1.45 2.26 -17.37
C ASN A 123 -2.65 1.29 -17.34
N ASN A 124 -3.42 1.21 -18.41
CA ASN A 124 -4.50 0.22 -18.53
C ASN A 124 -3.94 -1.21 -18.47
N TRP A 125 -2.85 -1.49 -19.15
CA TRP A 125 -2.21 -2.80 -19.14
C TRP A 125 -1.71 -3.19 -17.76
N SER A 126 -1.09 -2.27 -17.01
CA SER A 126 -0.61 -2.53 -15.67
C SER A 126 -1.73 -2.98 -14.73
N PHE A 127 -2.93 -2.43 -14.90
CA PHE A 127 -4.09 -2.90 -14.13
C PHE A 127 -4.55 -4.30 -14.57
N TRP A 128 -4.82 -4.51 -15.87
CA TRP A 128 -5.48 -5.74 -16.31
C TRP A 128 -4.65 -7.01 -16.15
N ILE A 129 -3.33 -6.90 -16.03
CA ILE A 129 -2.48 -8.03 -15.66
C ILE A 129 -2.82 -8.57 -14.25
N LEU A 130 -3.18 -7.71 -13.29
CA LEU A 130 -3.41 -8.11 -11.90
C LEU A 130 -4.60 -9.07 -11.71
N PRO A 131 -5.81 -8.83 -12.25
CA PRO A 131 -6.90 -9.78 -12.12
C PRO A 131 -6.55 -11.18 -12.63
N PHE A 132 -5.79 -11.28 -13.73
CA PHE A 132 -5.33 -12.56 -14.26
C PHE A 132 -4.29 -13.22 -13.35
N ALA A 133 -3.34 -12.45 -12.80
CA ALA A 133 -2.35 -12.95 -11.86
C ALA A 133 -3.01 -13.52 -10.60
N PHE A 134 -4.00 -12.80 -10.05
CA PHE A 134 -4.70 -13.27 -8.85
C PHE A 134 -5.69 -14.40 -9.13
N ALA A 135 -6.32 -14.43 -10.30
CA ALA A 135 -7.11 -15.59 -10.71
C ALA A 135 -6.23 -16.84 -10.79
N MET A 136 -5.03 -16.71 -11.36
CA MET A 136 -4.05 -17.81 -11.40
C MET A 136 -3.60 -18.23 -10.00
N LEU A 137 -3.29 -17.28 -9.12
CA LEU A 137 -2.91 -17.57 -7.74
C LEU A 137 -4.05 -18.25 -6.96
N LEU A 138 -5.26 -17.73 -7.04
CA LEU A 138 -6.43 -18.30 -6.35
C LEU A 138 -6.83 -19.68 -6.90
N SER A 139 -6.62 -19.94 -8.20
CA SER A 139 -6.93 -21.24 -8.78
C SER A 139 -6.11 -22.38 -8.17
N THR A 140 -4.94 -22.08 -7.60
CA THR A 140 -4.10 -23.09 -6.94
C THR A 140 -4.79 -23.77 -5.75
N LEU A 141 -5.70 -23.08 -5.08
CA LEU A 141 -6.49 -23.64 -3.97
C LEU A 141 -7.42 -24.79 -4.40
N PHE A 142 -7.71 -24.89 -5.69
CA PHE A 142 -8.60 -25.91 -6.28
C PHE A 142 -7.84 -26.99 -7.06
N MET A 143 -6.51 -26.95 -7.06
CA MET A 143 -5.67 -27.97 -7.70
C MET A 143 -5.46 -29.15 -6.74
N ASP A 144 -5.28 -30.36 -7.29
CA ASP A 144 -5.02 -31.58 -6.50
C ASP A 144 -3.77 -31.46 -5.63
N SER A 145 -2.76 -30.69 -6.07
CA SER A 145 -1.55 -30.40 -5.29
C SER A 145 -1.74 -29.36 -4.18
N GLY A 146 -2.93 -28.79 -4.04
CA GLY A 146 -3.21 -27.69 -3.11
C GLY A 146 -2.55 -26.36 -3.48
N GLY A 147 -2.87 -25.31 -2.72
CA GLY A 147 -2.24 -24.00 -2.82
C GLY A 147 -0.83 -23.97 -2.20
N PRO A 148 -0.13 -22.80 -2.31
CA PRO A 148 1.19 -22.67 -1.69
C PRO A 148 1.09 -22.73 -0.17
N ALA A 149 1.92 -23.55 0.48
CA ALA A 149 1.91 -23.80 1.92
C ALA A 149 3.24 -23.47 2.63
N ALA A 150 4.27 -23.02 1.90
CA ALA A 150 5.60 -22.75 2.44
C ALA A 150 5.77 -21.34 3.06
N GLY A 151 4.69 -20.56 3.17
CA GLY A 151 4.74 -19.14 3.55
C GLY A 151 5.05 -18.23 2.35
N TRP A 152 4.72 -16.94 2.48
CA TRP A 152 4.90 -15.95 1.40
C TRP A 152 6.37 -15.73 1.00
N THR A 153 7.31 -16.07 1.88
CA THR A 153 8.75 -15.99 1.65
C THR A 153 9.30 -17.12 0.78
N MET A 154 8.55 -18.21 0.61
CA MET A 154 8.87 -19.34 -0.29
C MET A 154 10.27 -19.93 -0.07
N TYR A 155 10.66 -20.18 1.18
CA TYR A 155 12.00 -20.70 1.48
C TYR A 155 12.23 -22.12 0.98
N PRO A 156 13.33 -22.39 0.22
CA PRO A 156 13.81 -23.74 -0.01
C PRO A 156 14.42 -24.31 1.30
N PRO A 157 14.41 -25.63 1.54
CA PRO A 157 13.90 -26.67 0.63
C PRO A 157 12.38 -26.88 0.70
N LEU A 158 11.66 -26.27 1.66
CA LEU A 158 10.23 -26.52 1.88
C LEU A 158 9.37 -26.21 0.64
N VAL A 159 9.61 -25.08 -0.02
CA VAL A 159 8.84 -24.69 -1.20
C VAL A 159 9.05 -25.64 -2.39
N LEU A 160 10.20 -26.31 -2.49
CA LEU A 160 10.49 -27.28 -3.54
C LEU A 160 9.72 -28.61 -3.37
N GLN A 161 9.03 -28.79 -2.23
CA GLN A 161 8.14 -29.93 -1.99
C GLN A 161 6.70 -29.66 -2.46
N THR A 162 6.40 -28.42 -2.88
CA THR A 162 5.10 -28.05 -3.46
C THR A 162 4.91 -28.74 -4.81
N GLY A 163 3.70 -29.18 -5.12
CA GLY A 163 3.38 -29.84 -6.38
C GLY A 163 3.32 -28.88 -7.59
N THR A 164 2.59 -29.26 -8.62
CA THR A 164 2.47 -28.53 -9.89
C THR A 164 1.90 -27.11 -9.73
N SER A 165 1.13 -26.85 -8.67
CA SER A 165 0.62 -25.51 -8.36
C SER A 165 1.72 -24.46 -8.15
N PHE A 166 2.96 -24.88 -7.85
CA PHE A 166 4.09 -23.98 -7.68
C PHE A 166 4.38 -23.13 -8.92
N ALA A 167 4.26 -23.71 -10.13
CA ALA A 167 4.43 -22.95 -11.37
C ALA A 167 3.42 -21.79 -11.47
N PHE A 168 2.16 -22.04 -11.11
CA PHE A 168 1.11 -21.01 -11.11
C PHE A 168 1.42 -19.87 -10.14
N VAL A 169 1.93 -20.19 -8.97
CA VAL A 169 2.35 -19.18 -7.97
C VAL A 169 3.49 -18.32 -8.53
N VAL A 170 4.51 -18.95 -9.11
CA VAL A 170 5.67 -18.23 -9.66
C VAL A 170 5.25 -17.34 -10.83
N PHE A 171 4.43 -17.84 -11.77
CA PHE A 171 3.93 -17.02 -12.87
C PHE A 171 3.04 -15.87 -12.39
N ALA A 172 2.18 -16.09 -11.39
CA ALA A 172 1.39 -15.02 -10.79
C ALA A 172 2.28 -13.91 -10.22
N ILE A 173 3.34 -14.26 -9.50
CA ILE A 173 4.31 -13.30 -8.94
C ILE A 173 5.02 -12.52 -10.06
N HIS A 174 5.43 -13.18 -11.15
CA HIS A 174 6.01 -12.49 -12.30
C HIS A 174 5.05 -11.48 -12.92
N MET A 175 3.77 -11.86 -13.10
CA MET A 175 2.75 -10.95 -13.63
C MET A 175 2.53 -9.75 -12.72
N MET A 176 2.49 -9.95 -11.39
CA MET A 176 2.41 -8.85 -10.40
C MET A 176 3.63 -7.93 -10.50
N GLY A 177 4.84 -8.52 -10.66
CA GLY A 177 6.07 -7.76 -10.84
C GLY A 177 6.08 -6.90 -12.10
N VAL A 178 5.65 -7.45 -13.23
CA VAL A 178 5.52 -6.71 -14.50
C VAL A 178 4.53 -5.56 -14.35
N SER A 179 3.37 -5.80 -13.74
CA SER A 179 2.38 -4.75 -13.43
C SER A 179 3.01 -3.61 -12.63
N SER A 180 3.73 -3.94 -11.55
CA SER A 180 4.36 -2.96 -10.66
C SER A 180 5.45 -2.14 -11.36
N ILE A 181 6.28 -2.76 -12.20
CA ILE A 181 7.31 -2.06 -12.98
C ILE A 181 6.67 -1.10 -13.98
N MET A 182 5.64 -1.54 -14.73
CA MET A 182 4.94 -0.67 -15.70
C MET A 182 4.29 0.53 -15.00
N GLY A 183 3.61 0.32 -13.88
CA GLY A 183 3.03 1.40 -13.08
C GLY A 183 4.09 2.38 -12.59
N SER A 184 5.23 1.88 -12.12
CA SER A 184 6.33 2.70 -11.60
C SER A 184 6.98 3.56 -12.69
N ILE A 185 7.24 3.00 -13.87
CA ILE A 185 7.75 3.76 -15.02
C ILE A 185 6.78 4.90 -15.36
N ASN A 186 5.49 4.62 -15.38
CA ASN A 186 4.46 5.60 -15.69
C ASN A 186 4.40 6.72 -14.66
N ILE A 187 4.43 6.39 -13.37
CA ILE A 187 4.44 7.36 -12.26
C ILE A 187 5.67 8.27 -12.35
N ILE A 188 6.87 7.71 -12.54
CA ILE A 188 8.11 8.48 -12.67
C ILE A 188 8.02 9.42 -13.87
N ALA A 189 7.62 8.90 -15.04
CA ALA A 189 7.47 9.70 -16.25
C ALA A 189 6.48 10.85 -16.07
N THR A 190 5.35 10.59 -15.44
CA THR A 190 4.33 11.60 -15.15
C THR A 190 4.87 12.69 -14.22
N ILE A 191 5.44 12.30 -13.08
CA ILE A 191 5.94 13.26 -12.10
C ILE A 191 7.10 14.08 -12.65
N LEU A 192 8.04 13.48 -13.36
CA LEU A 192 9.22 14.21 -13.83
C LEU A 192 8.94 15.09 -15.06
N ASN A 193 8.04 14.70 -15.95
CA ASN A 193 7.86 15.36 -17.23
C ASN A 193 6.57 16.18 -17.37
N MET A 194 5.55 15.92 -16.53
CA MET A 194 4.21 16.51 -16.75
C MET A 194 3.78 17.49 -15.63
N ARG A 195 4.70 17.91 -14.78
CA ARG A 195 4.38 18.94 -13.77
C ARG A 195 3.99 20.25 -14.41
N ALA A 196 2.93 20.87 -13.87
CA ALA A 196 2.48 22.18 -14.29
C ALA A 196 3.58 23.26 -14.13
N PRO A 197 3.57 24.32 -14.95
CA PRO A 197 4.49 25.46 -14.81
C PRO A 197 4.47 26.03 -13.38
N GLY A 198 5.67 26.19 -12.80
CA GLY A 198 5.83 26.64 -11.42
C GLY A 198 5.85 25.53 -10.36
N MET A 199 5.45 24.29 -10.66
CA MET A 199 5.58 23.13 -9.79
C MET A 199 7.01 22.57 -9.83
N THR A 200 7.90 23.15 -9.05
CA THR A 200 9.26 22.61 -8.86
C THR A 200 9.23 21.38 -7.95
N LEU A 201 10.31 20.59 -7.92
CA LEU A 201 10.38 19.39 -7.08
C LEU A 201 10.06 19.70 -5.60
N LEU A 202 10.68 20.75 -5.04
CA LEU A 202 10.45 21.16 -3.64
C LEU A 202 9.13 21.94 -3.41
N ARG A 203 8.23 21.93 -4.39
CA ARG A 203 6.86 22.41 -4.27
C ARG A 203 5.83 21.32 -4.47
N MET A 204 6.28 20.08 -4.73
CA MET A 204 5.36 18.93 -4.86
C MET A 204 4.75 18.55 -3.51
N PRO A 205 3.49 18.13 -3.49
CA PRO A 205 2.88 17.49 -2.31
C PRO A 205 3.71 16.31 -1.80
N MET A 206 3.67 16.05 -0.49
CA MET A 206 4.43 14.94 0.11
C MET A 206 4.00 13.58 -0.44
N PHE A 207 2.72 13.42 -0.77
CA PHE A 207 2.22 12.19 -1.40
C PHE A 207 2.91 11.94 -2.76
N VAL A 208 3.14 12.98 -3.56
CA VAL A 208 3.86 12.87 -4.85
C VAL A 208 5.32 12.50 -4.64
N TRP A 209 5.99 13.08 -3.63
CA TRP A 209 7.36 12.72 -3.28
C TRP A 209 7.50 11.27 -2.81
N THR A 210 6.62 10.82 -1.92
CA THR A 210 6.67 9.44 -1.43
C THR A 210 6.44 8.45 -2.57
N TRP A 211 5.55 8.76 -3.52
CA TRP A 211 5.33 7.93 -4.70
C TRP A 211 6.50 7.94 -5.69
N LEU A 212 7.13 9.07 -5.91
CA LEU A 212 8.33 9.13 -6.76
C LEU A 212 9.43 8.20 -6.23
N ILE A 213 9.67 8.26 -4.92
CA ILE A 213 10.66 7.42 -4.25
C ILE A 213 10.23 5.94 -4.27
N THR A 214 8.97 5.64 -3.97
CA THR A 214 8.42 4.28 -4.02
C THR A 214 8.53 3.66 -5.42
N ALA A 215 8.28 4.45 -6.48
CA ALA A 215 8.39 3.97 -7.85
C ALA A 215 9.84 3.61 -8.23
N PHE A 216 10.84 4.36 -7.74
CA PHE A 216 12.25 3.97 -7.91
C PHE A 216 12.59 2.69 -7.14
N LEU A 217 12.08 2.51 -5.92
CA LEU A 217 12.27 1.27 -5.16
C LEU A 217 11.70 0.07 -5.94
N LEU A 218 10.48 0.17 -6.43
CA LEU A 218 9.81 -0.90 -7.20
C LEU A 218 10.61 -1.33 -8.41
N ILE A 219 11.10 -0.39 -9.22
CA ILE A 219 11.94 -0.70 -10.39
C ILE A 219 13.24 -1.41 -9.99
N ALA A 220 13.82 -1.04 -8.85
CA ALA A 220 15.06 -1.63 -8.40
C ALA A 220 14.89 -3.05 -7.86
N VAL A 221 13.81 -3.34 -7.11
CA VAL A 221 13.70 -4.60 -6.35
C VAL A 221 12.85 -5.68 -7.03
N MET A 222 11.86 -5.31 -7.86
CA MET A 222 11.01 -6.31 -8.52
C MET A 222 11.77 -7.27 -9.44
N PRO A 223 12.79 -6.84 -10.21
CA PRO A 223 13.63 -7.77 -10.97
C PRO A 223 14.40 -8.75 -10.09
N VAL A 224 14.78 -8.36 -8.88
CA VAL A 224 15.48 -9.23 -7.92
C VAL A 224 14.55 -10.35 -7.43
N LEU A 225 13.31 -10.01 -7.07
CA LEU A 225 12.29 -11.01 -6.74
C LEU A 225 12.05 -11.97 -7.92
N ALA A 226 11.86 -11.42 -9.12
CA ALA A 226 11.65 -12.22 -10.33
C ALA A 226 12.80 -13.20 -10.56
N GLY A 227 14.06 -12.76 -10.38
CA GLY A 227 15.24 -13.62 -10.45
C GLY A 227 15.22 -14.73 -9.41
N ALA A 228 14.92 -14.42 -8.14
CA ALA A 228 14.85 -15.41 -7.06
C ALA A 228 13.83 -16.51 -7.34
N VAL A 229 12.59 -16.13 -7.72
CA VAL A 229 11.53 -17.13 -7.98
C VAL A 229 11.73 -17.87 -9.30
N THR A 230 12.45 -17.28 -10.29
CA THR A 230 12.86 -17.99 -11.50
C THR A 230 13.87 -19.09 -11.18
N MET A 231 14.86 -18.80 -10.34
CA MET A 231 15.82 -19.81 -9.88
C MET A 231 15.13 -20.95 -9.11
N LEU A 232 14.14 -20.65 -8.25
CA LEU A 232 13.30 -21.68 -7.61
C LEU A 232 12.54 -22.51 -8.63
N LEU A 233 11.95 -21.86 -9.66
CA LEU A 233 11.23 -22.56 -10.73
C LEU A 233 12.13 -23.54 -11.47
N THR A 234 13.36 -23.15 -11.77
CA THR A 234 14.31 -24.00 -12.47
C THR A 234 14.85 -25.12 -11.58
N ASP A 235 15.05 -24.89 -10.29
CA ASP A 235 15.39 -25.95 -9.33
C ASP A 235 14.27 -26.99 -9.24
N HIS A 236 13.01 -26.56 -9.26
CA HIS A 236 11.86 -27.45 -9.14
C HIS A 236 11.58 -28.27 -10.40
N PHE A 237 11.62 -27.65 -11.60
CA PHE A 237 11.17 -28.28 -12.86
C PHE A 237 12.31 -28.67 -13.81
N PHE A 238 13.50 -28.09 -13.68
CA PHE A 238 14.60 -28.29 -14.64
C PHE A 238 15.87 -28.86 -14.01
N SER A 239 15.79 -29.34 -12.75
CA SER A 239 16.90 -29.99 -12.03
C SER A 239 18.16 -29.13 -11.91
N THR A 240 18.03 -27.80 -11.91
CA THR A 240 19.13 -26.94 -11.46
C THR A 240 19.29 -27.07 -9.95
N ASN A 241 20.42 -26.61 -9.40
CA ASN A 241 20.72 -26.73 -7.96
C ASN A 241 21.18 -25.39 -7.38
N PHE A 242 20.47 -24.31 -7.65
CA PHE A 242 20.82 -23.01 -7.07
C PHE A 242 20.69 -23.02 -5.54
N PHE A 243 19.65 -23.69 -5.03
CA PHE A 243 19.30 -23.69 -3.62
C PHE A 243 19.22 -25.09 -3.00
N ASN A 244 19.51 -26.12 -3.77
CA ASN A 244 19.55 -27.49 -3.28
C ASN A 244 20.96 -27.83 -2.77
N ALA A 245 21.12 -27.97 -1.44
CA ALA A 245 22.41 -28.25 -0.79
C ALA A 245 23.02 -29.59 -1.23
N ALA A 246 22.20 -30.60 -1.51
CA ALA A 246 22.69 -31.90 -1.99
C ALA A 246 23.36 -31.82 -3.37
N GLY A 247 22.96 -30.85 -4.20
CA GLY A 247 23.54 -30.57 -5.51
C GLY A 247 24.61 -29.49 -5.51
N GLY A 248 25.04 -29.00 -4.33
CA GLY A 248 26.04 -27.93 -4.18
C GLY A 248 25.47 -26.52 -4.16
N GLY A 249 24.15 -26.36 -4.08
CA GLY A 249 23.47 -25.08 -3.91
C GLY A 249 23.40 -24.62 -2.46
N ASP A 250 22.87 -23.41 -2.25
CA ASP A 250 22.78 -22.81 -0.92
C ASP A 250 21.37 -22.22 -0.67
N PRO A 251 20.54 -22.80 0.23
CA PRO A 251 19.25 -22.24 0.58
C PRO A 251 19.34 -20.90 1.31
N VAL A 252 20.45 -20.57 1.99
CA VAL A 252 20.67 -19.28 2.62
C VAL A 252 20.88 -18.18 1.58
N MET A 253 21.48 -18.52 0.43
CA MET A 253 21.60 -17.59 -0.70
C MET A 253 20.22 -17.14 -1.20
N PHE A 254 19.22 -18.06 -1.26
CA PHE A 254 17.85 -17.66 -1.58
C PHE A 254 17.32 -16.60 -0.60
N GLN A 255 17.53 -16.79 0.69
CA GLN A 255 17.07 -15.85 1.71
C GLN A 255 17.70 -14.46 1.52
N HIS A 256 19.00 -14.38 1.22
CA HIS A 256 19.65 -13.11 0.91
C HIS A 256 19.04 -12.41 -0.31
N ILE A 257 18.83 -13.13 -1.42
CA ILE A 257 18.26 -12.56 -2.64
C ILE A 257 16.80 -12.14 -2.39
N PHE A 258 16.01 -13.00 -1.73
CA PHE A 258 14.62 -12.69 -1.39
C PHE A 258 14.51 -11.44 -0.52
N TRP A 259 15.31 -11.34 0.56
CA TRP A 259 15.21 -10.22 1.49
C TRP A 259 15.83 -8.93 0.97
N PHE A 260 16.76 -9.00 0.03
CA PHE A 260 17.20 -7.81 -0.71
C PHE A 260 16.03 -7.14 -1.46
N PHE A 261 15.06 -7.92 -1.92
CA PHE A 261 13.74 -7.42 -2.32
C PHE A 261 12.85 -7.13 -1.11
N GLY A 262 12.74 -8.07 -0.17
CA GLY A 262 11.68 -8.11 0.84
C GLY A 262 11.70 -6.96 1.84
N HIS A 263 12.89 -6.45 2.21
CA HIS A 263 12.93 -5.29 3.11
C HIS A 263 12.56 -3.98 2.40
N PRO A 264 13.10 -3.61 1.22
CA PRO A 264 12.56 -2.49 0.47
C PRO A 264 11.05 -2.60 0.19
N GLU A 265 10.51 -3.81 0.01
CA GLU A 265 9.08 -4.05 -0.20
C GLU A 265 8.25 -3.53 0.98
N VAL A 266 8.66 -3.76 2.24
CA VAL A 266 7.91 -3.25 3.39
C VAL A 266 7.92 -1.71 3.44
N TYR A 267 8.96 -1.06 2.91
CA TYR A 267 8.97 0.40 2.75
C TYR A 267 8.13 0.87 1.55
N ILE A 268 8.04 0.09 0.48
CA ILE A 268 7.09 0.32 -0.61
C ILE A 268 5.65 0.35 -0.08
N LEU A 269 5.32 -0.53 0.86
CA LEU A 269 4.00 -0.59 1.49
C LEU A 269 3.69 0.61 2.39
N ILE A 270 4.70 1.22 3.03
CA ILE A 270 4.46 2.27 4.04
C ILE A 270 4.76 3.70 3.54
N LEU A 271 5.66 3.91 2.59
CA LEU A 271 6.02 5.27 2.16
C LEU A 271 4.85 6.07 1.60
N PRO A 272 3.93 5.51 0.76
CA PRO A 272 2.74 6.23 0.34
C PRO A 272 1.84 6.63 1.52
N ALA A 273 1.75 5.78 2.56
CA ALA A 273 1.05 6.11 3.79
C ALA A 273 1.64 7.36 4.46
N PHE A 274 2.96 7.45 4.55
CA PHE A 274 3.65 8.64 5.08
C PHE A 274 3.29 9.91 4.29
N GLY A 275 3.12 9.79 2.96
CA GLY A 275 2.65 10.86 2.11
C GLY A 275 1.23 11.31 2.49
N VAL A 276 0.30 10.36 2.57
CA VAL A 276 -1.11 10.63 2.95
C VAL A 276 -1.22 11.32 4.31
N ILE A 277 -0.53 10.81 5.32
CA ILE A 277 -0.54 11.40 6.66
C ILE A 277 -0.01 12.83 6.63
N SER A 278 1.00 13.08 5.79
CA SER A 278 1.59 14.42 5.62
C SER A 278 0.69 15.41 4.85
N GLU A 279 -0.33 14.95 4.14
CA GLU A 279 -1.38 15.80 3.54
C GLU A 279 -2.54 16.04 4.51
N ILE A 280 -2.95 15.02 5.27
CA ILE A 280 -4.13 15.09 6.13
C ILE A 280 -3.87 15.92 7.39
N LEU A 281 -2.74 15.68 8.08
CA LEU A 281 -2.44 16.39 9.33
C LEU A 281 -2.40 17.92 9.18
N PRO A 282 -1.76 18.52 8.14
CA PRO A 282 -1.79 19.95 7.91
C PRO A 282 -3.20 20.51 7.72
N THR A 283 -4.03 19.82 6.92
CA THR A 283 -5.41 20.24 6.64
C THR A 283 -6.23 20.40 7.93
N PHE A 284 -6.25 19.37 8.76
CA PHE A 284 -7.06 19.38 9.99
C PHE A 284 -6.38 20.02 11.20
N SER A 285 -5.09 20.35 11.10
CA SER A 285 -4.39 21.19 12.09
C SER A 285 -4.41 22.67 11.72
N ARG A 286 -4.83 23.02 10.50
CA ARG A 286 -4.81 24.37 9.92
C ARG A 286 -3.42 25.02 10.02
N LYS A 287 -2.40 24.22 9.76
CA LYS A 287 -0.99 24.62 9.78
C LYS A 287 -0.26 23.99 8.59
N PRO A 288 0.78 24.66 8.06
CA PRO A 288 1.67 24.03 7.09
C PRO A 288 2.39 22.83 7.72
N LEU A 289 2.81 21.87 6.89
CA LEU A 289 3.60 20.73 7.32
C LEU A 289 4.92 21.19 7.94
N PHE A 290 5.15 20.86 9.20
CA PHE A 290 6.39 21.21 9.86
C PHE A 290 7.57 20.45 9.23
N GLY A 291 8.60 21.20 8.84
CA GLY A 291 9.83 20.63 8.34
C GLY A 291 9.71 19.89 7.00
N TYR A 292 8.96 20.43 6.04
CA TYR A 292 8.73 19.83 4.73
C TYR A 292 10.01 19.30 4.06
N ALA A 293 11.07 20.09 3.98
CA ALA A 293 12.34 19.65 3.38
C ALA A 293 12.96 18.45 4.14
N SER A 294 12.92 18.49 5.48
CA SER A 294 13.41 17.35 6.30
C SER A 294 12.55 16.09 6.11
N MET A 295 11.24 16.25 5.85
CA MET A 295 10.36 15.12 5.52
C MET A 295 10.73 14.47 4.18
N VAL A 296 11.06 15.27 3.16
CA VAL A 296 11.53 14.77 1.85
C VAL A 296 12.86 14.02 2.03
N TYR A 297 13.84 14.64 2.67
CA TYR A 297 15.15 14.02 2.88
C TYR A 297 15.07 12.77 3.76
N ALA A 298 14.26 12.77 4.81
CA ALA A 298 14.03 11.59 5.64
C ALA A 298 13.43 10.44 4.82
N THR A 299 12.47 10.72 3.93
CA THR A 299 11.90 9.70 3.05
C THR A 299 12.95 9.10 2.11
N ALA A 300 13.77 9.94 1.47
CA ALA A 300 14.84 9.49 0.59
C ALA A 300 15.91 8.67 1.35
N THR A 301 16.25 9.09 2.58
CA THR A 301 17.20 8.37 3.45
C THR A 301 16.66 6.99 3.84
N ILE A 302 15.39 6.88 4.22
CA ILE A 302 14.73 5.59 4.50
C ILE A 302 14.84 4.67 3.29
N ALA A 303 14.50 5.17 2.10
CA ALA A 303 14.55 4.39 0.87
C ALA A 303 15.97 3.91 0.56
N PHE A 304 16.98 4.77 0.71
CA PHE A 304 18.37 4.38 0.50
C PHE A 304 18.82 3.32 1.52
N LEU A 305 18.56 3.54 2.81
CA LEU A 305 18.95 2.61 3.87
C LEU A 305 18.26 1.25 3.71
N SER A 306 17.07 1.21 3.14
CA SER A 306 16.31 -0.03 2.94
C SER A 306 17.07 -1.10 2.14
N PHE A 307 18.04 -0.71 1.30
CA PHE A 307 18.86 -1.62 0.51
C PHE A 307 20.03 -2.25 1.27
N ILE A 308 20.35 -1.77 2.46
CA ILE A 308 21.54 -2.23 3.21
C ILE A 308 21.21 -2.84 4.57
N VAL A 309 19.93 -3.17 4.81
CA VAL A 309 19.48 -3.68 6.12
C VAL A 309 18.79 -5.05 6.05
N TRP A 310 18.64 -5.65 4.86
CA TRP A 310 17.78 -6.81 4.61
C TRP A 310 18.05 -8.04 5.49
N ALA A 311 19.30 -8.27 5.91
CA ALA A 311 19.65 -9.51 6.60
C ALA A 311 19.31 -9.50 8.09
N HIS A 312 18.65 -8.44 8.63
CA HIS A 312 18.00 -8.55 9.92
C HIS A 312 16.82 -9.55 9.93
N HIS A 313 16.33 -9.93 8.76
CA HIS A 313 15.40 -11.07 8.62
C HIS A 313 16.09 -12.44 8.71
N MET A 314 17.40 -12.47 8.94
CA MET A 314 18.22 -13.67 8.82
C MET A 314 19.21 -13.83 9.99
N PHE A 315 18.98 -13.21 11.15
CA PHE A 315 19.93 -13.25 12.28
C PHE A 315 20.16 -14.68 12.80
N THR A 316 19.22 -15.62 12.61
CA THR A 316 19.32 -16.99 13.12
C THR A 316 19.80 -18.01 12.08
N VAL A 317 20.23 -17.58 10.88
CA VAL A 317 20.70 -18.51 9.82
C VAL A 317 22.17 -18.92 9.96
N GLY A 318 22.89 -18.37 10.94
CA GLY A 318 24.30 -18.65 11.17
C GLY A 318 25.27 -17.71 10.46
N MET A 319 24.90 -16.43 10.35
CA MET A 319 25.80 -15.40 9.82
C MET A 319 27.05 -15.21 10.70
N PRO A 320 28.20 -14.80 10.11
CA PRO A 320 29.35 -14.36 10.90
C PRO A 320 29.02 -13.16 11.78
N LEU A 321 29.61 -13.07 12.98
CA LEU A 321 29.34 -11.99 13.95
C LEU A 321 29.50 -10.59 13.34
N GLN A 322 30.46 -10.39 12.44
CA GLN A 322 30.65 -9.10 11.76
C GLN A 322 29.44 -8.74 10.89
N GLY A 323 28.83 -9.72 10.23
CA GLY A 323 27.60 -9.54 9.45
C GLY A 323 26.42 -9.20 10.35
N GLU A 324 26.24 -9.92 11.45
CA GLU A 324 25.18 -9.64 12.42
C GLU A 324 25.28 -8.22 12.98
N LEU A 325 26.48 -7.79 13.39
CA LEU A 325 26.73 -6.44 13.90
C LEU A 325 26.47 -5.37 12.83
N PHE A 326 26.92 -5.60 11.59
CA PHE A 326 26.67 -4.67 10.49
C PHE A 326 25.16 -4.47 10.27
N PHE A 327 24.42 -5.55 10.10
CA PHE A 327 22.97 -5.47 9.83
C PHE A 327 22.19 -4.95 11.04
N MET A 328 22.61 -5.23 12.26
CA MET A 328 22.06 -4.66 13.49
C MET A 328 22.18 -3.14 13.49
N TYR A 329 23.39 -2.60 13.34
CA TYR A 329 23.61 -1.15 13.38
C TYR A 329 22.98 -0.44 12.19
N ALA A 330 23.07 -1.00 10.98
CA ALA A 330 22.43 -0.44 9.80
C ALA A 330 20.89 -0.38 9.96
N THR A 331 20.30 -1.42 10.54
CA THR A 331 18.86 -1.47 10.80
C THR A 331 18.44 -0.44 11.86
N MET A 332 19.20 -0.33 12.95
CA MET A 332 18.92 0.68 13.98
C MET A 332 19.01 2.11 13.42
N LEU A 333 19.92 2.35 12.48
CA LEU A 333 20.08 3.67 11.85
C LEU A 333 18.83 4.15 11.12
N ILE A 334 18.02 3.25 10.55
CA ILE A 334 16.80 3.62 9.81
C ILE A 334 15.71 4.21 10.73
N SER A 335 15.82 3.98 12.05
CA SER A 335 14.92 4.58 13.03
C SER A 335 15.08 6.10 13.15
N VAL A 336 16.27 6.63 12.84
CA VAL A 336 16.54 8.07 12.93
C VAL A 336 15.70 8.88 11.94
N PRO A 337 15.74 8.66 10.62
CA PRO A 337 14.89 9.39 9.69
C PRO A 337 13.40 9.09 9.91
N THR A 338 13.04 7.90 10.39
CA THR A 338 11.65 7.59 10.76
C THR A 338 11.21 8.43 11.97
N GLY A 339 12.06 8.58 12.99
CA GLY A 339 11.83 9.45 14.13
C GLY A 339 11.64 10.92 13.72
N VAL A 340 12.44 11.42 12.77
CA VAL A 340 12.28 12.78 12.22
C VAL A 340 10.85 12.96 11.67
N LYS A 341 10.31 11.96 10.97
CA LYS A 341 8.94 12.04 10.44
C LYS A 341 7.89 12.11 11.55
N VAL A 342 7.99 11.23 12.55
CA VAL A 342 7.05 11.21 13.68
C VAL A 342 7.08 12.54 14.42
N PHE A 343 8.28 13.08 14.73
CA PHE A 343 8.41 14.38 15.39
C PHE A 343 7.83 15.52 14.53
N ASN A 344 8.02 15.50 13.22
CA ASN A 344 7.48 16.53 12.35
C ASN A 344 5.94 16.46 12.26
N TRP A 345 5.33 15.28 12.28
CA TRP A 345 3.87 15.12 12.36
C TRP A 345 3.32 15.64 13.69
N VAL A 346 3.95 15.28 14.81
CA VAL A 346 3.57 15.81 16.13
C VAL A 346 3.74 17.35 16.19
N SER A 347 4.83 17.89 15.63
CA SER A 347 5.07 19.34 15.57
C SER A 347 4.07 20.07 14.66
N THR A 348 3.59 19.40 13.60
CA THR A 348 2.51 19.94 12.76
C THR A 348 1.21 20.10 13.56
N MET A 349 0.87 19.12 14.38
CA MET A 349 -0.31 19.18 15.26
C MET A 349 -0.13 20.14 16.44
N TRP A 350 1.09 20.29 16.94
CA TRP A 350 1.39 21.09 18.13
C TRP A 350 0.99 22.56 17.95
N LYS A 351 0.14 23.08 18.84
CA LYS A 351 -0.44 24.42 18.76
C LYS A 351 -1.23 24.70 17.46
N GLY A 352 -1.70 23.66 16.78
CA GLY A 352 -2.62 23.78 15.66
C GLY A 352 -4.07 23.98 16.13
N SER A 353 -4.90 24.56 15.27
CA SER A 353 -6.36 24.64 15.48
C SER A 353 -7.00 23.33 14.96
N MET A 354 -6.79 22.24 15.71
CA MET A 354 -7.18 20.90 15.28
C MET A 354 -8.68 20.71 15.26
N THR A 355 -9.15 20.03 14.22
CA THR A 355 -10.50 19.47 14.11
C THR A 355 -10.40 17.95 13.95
N PHE A 356 -11.41 17.20 14.39
CA PHE A 356 -11.36 15.75 14.54
C PHE A 356 -12.39 15.06 13.65
N GLU A 357 -12.36 15.35 12.37
CA GLU A 357 -13.07 14.61 11.34
C GLU A 357 -12.47 13.22 11.17
N THR A 358 -13.22 12.31 10.55
CA THR A 358 -12.83 10.90 10.40
C THR A 358 -11.41 10.70 9.82
N PRO A 359 -10.98 11.42 8.75
CA PRO A 359 -9.61 11.29 8.23
C PRO A 359 -8.55 11.64 9.27
N MET A 360 -8.77 12.69 10.05
CA MET A 360 -7.83 13.14 11.09
C MET A 360 -7.71 12.13 12.22
N LEU A 361 -8.81 11.49 12.63
CA LEU A 361 -8.77 10.45 13.65
C LEU A 361 -7.91 9.26 13.20
N PHE A 362 -8.08 8.78 11.95
CA PHE A 362 -7.24 7.73 11.41
C PHE A 362 -5.77 8.16 11.27
N ALA A 363 -5.51 9.43 10.91
CA ALA A 363 -4.15 9.95 10.83
C ALA A 363 -3.47 10.00 12.22
N ILE A 364 -4.17 10.43 13.27
CA ILE A 364 -3.66 10.38 14.64
C ILE A 364 -3.46 8.92 15.09
N GLY A 365 -4.43 8.05 14.82
CA GLY A 365 -4.32 6.62 15.09
C GLY A 365 -3.09 6.00 14.43
N PHE A 366 -2.83 6.36 13.17
CA PHE A 366 -1.60 6.00 12.47
C PHE A 366 -0.36 6.46 13.24
N VAL A 367 -0.23 7.75 13.57
CA VAL A 367 0.97 8.28 14.23
C VAL A 367 1.24 7.57 15.55
N VAL A 368 0.21 7.32 16.37
CA VAL A 368 0.35 6.67 17.68
C VAL A 368 0.71 5.20 17.52
N LEU A 369 -0.10 4.44 16.79
CA LEU A 369 0.03 2.99 16.74
C LEU A 369 1.20 2.54 15.85
N PHE A 370 1.49 3.25 14.75
CA PHE A 370 2.69 3.00 13.96
C PHE A 370 3.97 3.24 14.79
N THR A 371 3.98 4.24 15.68
CA THR A 371 5.12 4.48 16.57
C THR A 371 5.32 3.31 17.54
N ILE A 372 4.24 2.75 18.11
CA ILE A 372 4.33 1.54 18.94
C ILE A 372 4.92 0.38 18.14
N GLY A 373 4.45 0.17 16.89
CA GLY A 373 5.01 -0.83 15.99
C GLY A 373 6.48 -0.60 15.67
N GLY A 374 6.89 0.65 15.48
CA GLY A 374 8.30 1.03 15.27
C GLY A 374 9.18 0.74 16.47
N LEU A 375 8.68 0.93 17.69
CA LEU A 375 9.42 0.61 18.93
C LEU A 375 9.65 -0.90 19.06
N SER A 376 8.66 -1.74 18.75
CA SER A 376 8.87 -3.20 18.70
C SER A 376 9.84 -3.61 17.61
N GLY A 377 9.90 -2.86 16.49
CA GLY A 377 10.90 -3.03 15.43
C GLY A 377 12.33 -2.76 15.89
N LEU A 378 12.53 -1.76 16.76
CA LEU A 378 13.84 -1.52 17.36
C LEU A 378 14.32 -2.70 18.23
N MET A 379 13.40 -3.37 18.94
CA MET A 379 13.73 -4.58 19.70
C MET A 379 14.19 -5.71 18.76
N LEU A 380 13.51 -5.92 17.64
CA LEU A 380 13.87 -6.93 16.63
C LEU A 380 15.15 -6.56 15.86
N ALA A 381 15.49 -5.28 15.76
CA ALA A 381 16.73 -4.84 15.12
C ALA A 381 17.98 -5.23 15.90
N ILE A 382 17.85 -5.48 17.20
CA ILE A 382 18.97 -5.88 18.07
C ILE A 382 19.15 -7.40 17.99
N THR A 383 20.23 -7.86 17.36
CA THR A 383 20.51 -9.28 17.13
C THR A 383 20.35 -10.12 18.40
N ALA A 384 20.94 -9.68 19.52
CA ALA A 384 20.87 -10.41 20.78
C ALA A 384 19.41 -10.57 21.30
N ALA A 385 18.54 -9.63 21.04
CA ALA A 385 17.11 -9.73 21.36
C ALA A 385 16.36 -10.59 20.34
N ASP A 386 16.71 -10.45 19.05
CA ASP A 386 16.04 -11.19 17.97
C ASP A 386 16.30 -12.70 18.03
N PHE A 387 17.41 -13.16 18.58
CA PHE A 387 17.62 -14.59 18.87
C PHE A 387 16.49 -15.19 19.71
N GLN A 388 15.88 -14.40 20.61
CA GLN A 388 14.74 -14.83 21.40
C GLN A 388 13.39 -14.67 20.66
N TYR A 389 13.28 -13.67 19.79
CA TYR A 389 12.00 -13.27 19.18
C TYR A 389 11.83 -13.74 17.76
N HIS A 390 12.92 -14.13 17.08
CA HIS A 390 12.90 -14.58 15.69
C HIS A 390 11.91 -15.73 15.51
N ASP A 391 11.10 -15.64 14.43
CA ASP A 391 10.06 -16.60 14.09
C ASP A 391 9.04 -16.89 15.20
N THR A 392 8.86 -15.98 16.15
CA THR A 392 7.79 -16.00 17.15
C THR A 392 6.64 -15.05 16.79
N TYR A 393 5.55 -15.11 17.59
CA TYR A 393 4.44 -14.17 17.48
C TYR A 393 4.80 -12.71 17.82
N PHE A 394 5.96 -12.44 18.41
CA PHE A 394 6.46 -11.08 18.57
C PHE A 394 6.72 -10.40 17.22
N VAL A 395 7.30 -11.13 16.28
CA VAL A 395 7.50 -10.65 14.90
C VAL A 395 6.14 -10.40 14.22
N VAL A 396 5.16 -11.28 14.43
CA VAL A 396 3.80 -11.13 13.89
C VAL A 396 3.13 -9.87 14.43
N ALA A 397 3.22 -9.64 15.74
CA ALA A 397 2.71 -8.43 16.38
C ALA A 397 3.36 -7.18 15.79
N HIS A 398 4.69 -7.17 15.69
CA HIS A 398 5.44 -6.04 15.15
C HIS A 398 4.99 -5.67 13.74
N PHE A 399 5.08 -6.58 12.77
CA PHE A 399 4.79 -6.20 11.39
C PHE A 399 3.31 -5.88 11.17
N HIS A 400 2.39 -6.48 11.94
CA HIS A 400 0.99 -6.08 11.86
C HIS A 400 0.73 -4.68 12.44
N TYR A 401 1.46 -4.25 13.48
CA TYR A 401 1.34 -2.87 13.97
C TYR A 401 1.85 -1.84 12.96
N VAL A 402 2.90 -2.13 12.21
CA VAL A 402 3.38 -1.21 11.16
C VAL A 402 2.59 -1.31 9.86
N LEU A 403 1.90 -2.45 9.59
CA LEU A 403 1.09 -2.63 8.38
C LEU A 403 -0.38 -2.23 8.60
N VAL A 404 -1.05 -2.69 9.67
CA VAL A 404 -2.50 -2.47 9.84
C VAL A 404 -2.76 -1.06 10.38
N PRO A 405 -2.33 -0.62 11.58
CA PRO A 405 -2.44 0.79 11.94
C PRO A 405 -1.54 1.71 11.11
N GLY A 406 -0.52 1.16 10.45
CA GLY A 406 0.29 1.86 9.47
C GLY A 406 -0.44 1.99 8.13
N SER A 407 -0.18 1.07 7.18
CA SER A 407 -0.69 1.21 5.81
C SER A 407 -2.21 1.18 5.72
N ILE A 408 -2.92 0.29 6.44
CA ILE A 408 -4.37 0.17 6.32
C ILE A 408 -5.09 1.39 6.94
N PHE A 409 -4.67 1.89 8.11
CA PHE A 409 -5.27 3.13 8.66
C PHE A 409 -5.03 4.32 7.75
N ALA A 410 -3.85 4.42 7.14
CA ALA A 410 -3.57 5.48 6.17
C ALA A 410 -4.42 5.33 4.89
N LEU A 411 -4.67 4.11 4.40
CA LEU A 411 -5.60 3.85 3.28
C LEU A 411 -7.04 4.24 3.64
N MET A 412 -7.48 3.95 4.87
CA MET A 412 -8.78 4.39 5.36
C MET A 412 -8.84 5.91 5.49
N ALA A 413 -7.80 6.53 6.05
CA ALA A 413 -7.68 8.00 6.13
C ALA A 413 -7.76 8.63 4.73
N ALA A 414 -7.00 8.10 3.76
CA ALA A 414 -7.02 8.54 2.37
C ALA A 414 -8.42 8.38 1.74
N THR A 415 -9.06 7.24 1.97
CA THR A 415 -10.41 6.99 1.47
C THR A 415 -11.38 8.03 2.03
N TYR A 416 -11.44 8.24 3.33
CA TYR A 416 -12.32 9.25 3.94
C TYR A 416 -11.98 10.66 3.50
N TYR A 417 -10.69 10.97 3.24
CA TYR A 417 -10.24 12.30 2.84
C TYR A 417 -10.59 12.62 1.38
N TRP A 418 -10.39 11.70 0.44
CA TRP A 418 -10.58 11.92 -0.99
C TRP A 418 -11.85 11.30 -1.60
N LEU A 419 -12.53 10.35 -0.93
CA LEU A 419 -13.77 9.74 -1.44
C LEU A 419 -14.84 10.78 -1.80
N PRO A 420 -15.06 11.86 -1.02
CA PRO A 420 -15.99 12.91 -1.42
C PRO A 420 -15.55 13.63 -2.69
N LYS A 421 -14.24 13.83 -2.90
CA LYS A 421 -13.69 14.38 -4.15
C LYS A 421 -13.96 13.46 -5.33
N PHE A 422 -13.77 12.15 -5.16
CA PHE A 422 -13.92 11.15 -6.22
C PHE A 422 -15.38 10.92 -6.63
N THR A 423 -16.28 10.92 -5.65
CA THR A 423 -17.70 10.58 -5.87
C THR A 423 -18.62 11.79 -6.03
N GLY A 424 -18.19 12.96 -5.59
CA GLY A 424 -19.05 14.16 -5.47
C GLY A 424 -20.07 14.07 -4.35
N ASN A 425 -19.98 13.10 -3.44
CA ASN A 425 -20.92 12.88 -2.36
C ASN A 425 -20.20 12.78 -1.00
N MET A 426 -20.83 13.30 0.04
CA MET A 426 -20.33 13.17 1.42
C MET A 426 -20.81 11.87 2.06
N TYR A 427 -19.97 11.27 2.87
CA TYR A 427 -20.31 10.15 3.76
C TYR A 427 -20.80 10.67 5.13
N SER A 428 -21.28 9.75 5.98
CA SER A 428 -21.69 10.08 7.35
C SER A 428 -20.49 10.10 8.30
N GLU A 429 -20.15 11.28 8.80
CA GLU A 429 -19.09 11.45 9.82
C GLU A 429 -19.34 10.61 11.08
N LYS A 430 -20.60 10.47 11.50
CA LYS A 430 -20.96 9.64 12.66
C LYS A 430 -20.50 8.19 12.46
N TRP A 431 -20.81 7.59 11.33
CA TRP A 431 -20.40 6.21 11.02
C TRP A 431 -18.91 6.08 10.79
N GLY A 432 -18.28 7.09 10.18
CA GLY A 432 -16.82 7.14 10.03
C GLY A 432 -16.10 7.14 11.39
N LYS A 433 -16.56 7.95 12.34
CA LYS A 433 -15.99 7.99 13.70
C LYS A 433 -16.23 6.68 14.48
N ILE A 434 -17.40 6.07 14.35
CA ILE A 434 -17.68 4.74 14.92
C ILE A 434 -16.70 3.71 14.35
N HIS A 435 -16.52 3.68 13.01
CA HIS A 435 -15.57 2.80 12.34
C HIS A 435 -14.14 3.00 12.88
N PHE A 436 -13.70 4.25 13.05
CA PHE A 436 -12.37 4.53 13.60
C PHE A 436 -12.19 3.96 15.01
N TRP A 437 -13.10 4.28 15.94
CA TRP A 437 -12.94 3.87 17.33
C TRP A 437 -12.98 2.36 17.50
N LEU A 438 -13.90 1.68 16.82
CA LEU A 438 -13.95 0.22 16.83
C LEU A 438 -12.68 -0.39 16.21
N SER A 439 -12.20 0.14 15.09
CA SER A 439 -10.95 -0.31 14.46
C SER A 439 -9.75 -0.10 15.39
N ALA A 440 -9.63 1.05 16.03
CA ALA A 440 -8.53 1.37 16.94
C ALA A 440 -8.54 0.48 18.21
N ILE A 441 -9.71 0.17 18.74
CA ILE A 441 -9.83 -0.72 19.90
C ILE A 441 -9.46 -2.15 19.49
N PHE A 442 -10.12 -2.69 18.47
CA PHE A 442 -10.00 -4.10 18.14
C PHE A 442 -8.67 -4.48 17.47
N VAL A 443 -8.00 -3.56 16.77
CA VAL A 443 -6.65 -3.82 16.29
C VAL A 443 -5.66 -4.03 17.44
N ASN A 444 -5.82 -3.31 18.55
CA ASN A 444 -5.01 -3.51 19.75
C ASN A 444 -5.38 -4.80 20.48
N VAL A 445 -6.68 -5.15 20.59
CA VAL A 445 -7.11 -6.44 21.18
C VAL A 445 -6.59 -7.61 20.35
N LEU A 446 -6.51 -7.47 19.03
CA LEU A 446 -5.98 -8.49 18.13
C LEU A 446 -4.47 -8.66 18.24
N PHE A 447 -3.68 -7.59 18.06
CA PHE A 447 -2.24 -7.71 17.86
C PHE A 447 -1.40 -7.44 19.10
N PHE A 448 -1.87 -6.66 20.07
CA PHE A 448 -1.07 -6.38 21.28
C PHE A 448 -0.77 -7.63 22.11
N PRO A 449 -1.74 -8.56 22.35
CA PRO A 449 -1.47 -9.81 23.05
C PRO A 449 -0.44 -10.71 22.37
N GLN A 450 -0.28 -10.60 21.05
CA GLN A 450 0.68 -11.39 20.29
C GLN A 450 2.14 -11.05 20.65
N HIS A 451 2.43 -9.85 21.17
CA HIS A 451 3.75 -9.55 21.71
C HIS A 451 4.06 -10.46 22.92
N TYR A 452 3.10 -10.68 23.81
CA TYR A 452 3.28 -11.56 24.96
C TYR A 452 3.39 -13.04 24.56
N LEU A 453 2.63 -13.47 23.56
CA LEU A 453 2.80 -14.81 22.98
C LEU A 453 4.23 -15.03 22.47
N GLY A 454 4.79 -14.06 21.78
CA GLY A 454 6.16 -14.13 21.28
C GLY A 454 7.21 -14.05 22.38
N LEU A 455 7.02 -13.17 23.39
CA LEU A 455 7.89 -13.10 24.57
C LEU A 455 7.91 -14.41 25.34
N ALA A 456 6.79 -15.12 25.39
CA ALA A 456 6.68 -16.45 26.00
C ALA A 456 7.20 -17.59 25.10
N GLY A 457 7.68 -17.28 23.88
CA GLY A 457 8.31 -18.23 22.96
C GLY A 457 7.34 -18.97 22.03
N MET A 458 6.09 -18.50 21.83
CA MET A 458 5.19 -19.12 20.87
C MET A 458 5.69 -18.92 19.43
N PRO A 459 6.01 -20.00 18.67
CA PRO A 459 6.39 -19.89 17.28
C PRO A 459 5.24 -19.36 16.41
N ARG A 460 5.56 -18.71 15.29
CA ARG A 460 4.58 -18.34 14.26
C ARG A 460 4.39 -19.45 13.24
N ARG A 461 3.31 -19.36 12.44
CA ARG A 461 3.00 -20.29 11.32
C ARG A 461 2.76 -21.72 11.77
N ILE A 462 2.19 -21.90 12.95
CA ILE A 462 1.82 -23.22 13.49
C ILE A 462 0.30 -23.32 13.62
N PRO A 463 -0.32 -24.46 13.26
CA PRO A 463 -1.77 -24.65 13.34
C PRO A 463 -2.25 -25.01 14.76
N ASP A 464 -1.34 -25.46 15.62
CA ASP A 464 -1.61 -25.86 16.99
C ASP A 464 -0.52 -25.34 17.94
N TYR A 465 -0.85 -25.19 19.22
CA TYR A 465 0.04 -24.62 20.23
C TYR A 465 -0.20 -25.20 21.63
N SER A 466 0.80 -25.07 22.50
CA SER A 466 0.72 -25.51 23.89
C SER A 466 -0.37 -24.75 24.69
N PRO A 467 -1.13 -25.40 25.59
CA PRO A 467 -2.19 -24.78 26.38
C PRO A 467 -1.80 -23.51 27.14
N GLN A 468 -0.53 -23.33 27.46
CA GLN A 468 -0.01 -22.12 28.11
C GLN A 468 -0.25 -20.82 27.31
N PHE A 469 -0.47 -20.93 26.00
CA PHE A 469 -0.72 -19.79 25.11
C PHE A 469 -2.21 -19.54 24.86
N ALA A 470 -3.12 -20.32 25.47
CA ALA A 470 -4.54 -20.32 25.13
C ALA A 470 -5.22 -18.97 25.36
N ASP A 471 -5.02 -18.35 26.53
CA ASP A 471 -5.73 -17.12 26.90
C ASP A 471 -5.42 -15.95 25.94
N PHE A 472 -4.15 -15.73 25.63
CA PHE A 472 -3.75 -14.65 24.70
C PHE A 472 -4.18 -14.93 23.26
N ASN A 473 -4.20 -16.20 22.83
CA ASN A 473 -4.72 -16.57 21.52
C ASN A 473 -6.23 -16.35 21.42
N MET A 474 -6.97 -16.71 22.46
CA MET A 474 -8.42 -16.47 22.53
C MET A 474 -8.74 -14.97 22.46
N ILE A 475 -8.07 -14.13 23.28
CA ILE A 475 -8.23 -12.66 23.25
C ILE A 475 -7.91 -12.12 21.87
N SER A 476 -6.79 -12.54 21.29
CA SER A 476 -6.38 -12.13 19.94
C SER A 476 -7.41 -12.54 18.89
N SER A 477 -8.01 -13.73 18.98
CA SER A 477 -9.03 -14.19 18.04
C SER A 477 -10.35 -13.41 18.17
N ILE A 478 -10.80 -13.12 19.39
CA ILE A 478 -11.95 -12.23 19.64
C ILE A 478 -11.69 -10.86 19.00
N GLY A 479 -10.50 -10.30 19.24
CA GLY A 479 -10.08 -9.04 18.60
C GLY A 479 -10.11 -9.12 17.07
N GLY A 480 -9.66 -10.23 16.50
CA GLY A 480 -9.64 -10.47 15.05
C GLY A 480 -11.04 -10.50 14.43
N PHE A 481 -11.96 -11.25 15.02
CA PHE A 481 -13.34 -11.30 14.53
C PHE A 481 -14.05 -9.95 14.68
N ALA A 482 -13.85 -9.26 15.79
CA ALA A 482 -14.43 -7.94 16.01
C ALA A 482 -13.84 -6.89 15.05
N TYR A 483 -12.52 -6.93 14.81
CA TYR A 483 -11.87 -6.07 13.82
C TYR A 483 -12.40 -6.35 12.41
N GLY A 484 -12.50 -7.61 12.00
CA GLY A 484 -13.06 -8.01 10.70
C GLY A 484 -14.50 -7.54 10.51
N ALA A 485 -15.36 -7.72 11.53
CA ALA A 485 -16.74 -7.23 11.51
C ALA A 485 -16.80 -5.69 11.39
N THR A 486 -15.89 -4.98 12.03
CA THR A 486 -15.79 -3.51 11.92
C THR A 486 -15.51 -3.05 10.48
N GLN A 487 -14.75 -3.82 9.70
CA GLN A 487 -14.45 -3.46 8.32
C GLN A 487 -15.68 -3.52 7.40
N LEU A 488 -16.73 -4.26 7.77
CA LEU A 488 -18.00 -4.24 7.04
C LEU A 488 -18.69 -2.87 7.14
N ILE A 489 -18.48 -2.13 8.24
CA ILE A 489 -18.94 -0.74 8.38
C ILE A 489 -18.26 0.14 7.33
N PHE A 490 -16.94 -0.01 7.16
CA PHE A 490 -16.18 0.72 6.13
C PHE A 490 -16.72 0.45 4.73
N VAL A 491 -16.90 -0.81 4.38
CA VAL A 491 -17.47 -1.21 3.08
C VAL A 491 -18.86 -0.57 2.87
N GLY A 492 -19.71 -0.64 3.91
CA GLY A 492 -21.04 -0.01 3.88
C GLY A 492 -20.99 1.50 3.67
N ILE A 493 -20.05 2.20 4.32
CA ILE A 493 -19.86 3.65 4.15
C ILE A 493 -19.42 3.99 2.72
N VAL A 494 -18.44 3.26 2.18
CA VAL A 494 -17.94 3.47 0.81
C VAL A 494 -19.06 3.27 -0.22
N ILE A 495 -19.80 2.16 -0.13
CA ILE A 495 -20.93 1.86 -1.03
C ILE A 495 -22.02 2.93 -0.90
N HIS A 496 -22.40 3.30 0.32
CA HIS A 496 -23.41 4.32 0.56
C HIS A 496 -22.97 5.68 -0.01
N CYS A 497 -21.73 6.09 0.22
CA CYS A 497 -21.19 7.35 -0.29
C CYS A 497 -21.19 7.37 -1.83
N ALA A 498 -20.71 6.30 -2.46
CA ALA A 498 -20.58 6.22 -3.91
C ALA A 498 -21.96 6.21 -4.63
N PHE A 499 -22.95 5.51 -4.09
CA PHE A 499 -24.17 5.19 -4.85
C PHE A 499 -25.48 5.72 -4.24
N ARG A 500 -25.53 6.07 -2.97
CA ARG A 500 -26.79 6.36 -2.26
C ARG A 500 -26.83 7.69 -1.52
N SER A 501 -25.69 8.32 -1.25
CA SER A 501 -25.66 9.58 -0.52
C SER A 501 -26.32 10.70 -1.31
N LYS A 502 -27.17 11.49 -0.63
CA LYS A 502 -27.83 12.68 -1.18
C LYS A 502 -27.09 13.98 -0.83
N VAL A 503 -26.12 13.90 0.07
CA VAL A 503 -25.34 15.07 0.50
C VAL A 503 -24.20 15.25 -0.48
N LYS A 504 -24.20 16.37 -1.20
CA LYS A 504 -23.17 16.66 -2.20
C LYS A 504 -21.93 17.24 -1.55
N ALA A 505 -20.77 16.84 -2.09
CA ALA A 505 -19.50 17.43 -1.75
C ALA A 505 -19.27 18.72 -2.54
N THR A 506 -18.65 19.70 -1.91
CA THR A 506 -18.19 20.93 -2.58
C THR A 506 -16.84 20.72 -3.24
N ALA A 507 -16.38 21.67 -4.06
CA ALA A 507 -15.04 21.61 -4.66
C ALA A 507 -13.94 21.53 -3.58
N LYS A 508 -14.03 22.39 -2.56
CA LYS A 508 -13.23 22.31 -1.34
C LYS A 508 -14.02 21.54 -0.29
N VAL A 509 -13.81 20.24 -0.20
CA VAL A 509 -14.54 19.36 0.74
C VAL A 509 -14.27 19.74 2.19
N TRP A 510 -13.03 20.14 2.49
CA TRP A 510 -12.55 20.46 3.82
C TRP A 510 -12.27 21.96 3.97
N ASP A 511 -12.16 22.43 5.22
CA ASP A 511 -11.76 23.79 5.50
C ASP A 511 -10.27 23.98 5.19
N ASP A 512 -9.95 24.84 4.22
CA ASP A 512 -8.58 25.22 3.82
C ASP A 512 -7.64 24.06 3.43
N PRO A 513 -8.08 23.09 2.59
CA PRO A 513 -7.20 22.04 2.08
C PRO A 513 -6.20 22.63 1.08
N ILE A 514 -4.98 22.14 1.09
CA ILE A 514 -3.89 22.60 0.22
C ILE A 514 -3.68 21.58 -0.90
N GLY A 515 -3.53 22.02 -2.14
CA GLY A 515 -3.26 21.18 -3.30
C GLY A 515 -4.11 21.54 -4.51
N LEU A 516 -3.59 21.23 -5.70
CA LEU A 516 -4.26 21.51 -6.97
C LEU A 516 -5.56 20.70 -7.14
N GLU A 517 -5.62 19.51 -6.58
CA GLU A 517 -6.81 18.65 -6.62
C GLU A 517 -8.03 19.31 -5.96
N TRP A 518 -7.82 20.21 -5.02
CA TRP A 518 -8.89 20.94 -4.33
C TRP A 518 -9.37 22.19 -5.10
N THR A 519 -8.70 22.54 -6.20
CA THR A 519 -9.16 23.59 -7.11
C THR A 519 -10.18 23.09 -8.12
N LEU A 520 -10.27 21.75 -8.28
CA LEU A 520 -11.19 21.07 -9.18
C LEU A 520 -12.56 20.85 -8.52
N GLU A 521 -13.59 20.66 -9.33
CA GLU A 521 -14.92 20.27 -8.85
C GLU A 521 -14.93 18.85 -8.24
N SER A 522 -16.00 18.50 -7.54
CA SER A 522 -16.23 17.18 -6.94
C SER A 522 -17.52 16.56 -7.51
N PRO A 523 -17.45 15.52 -8.37
CA PRO A 523 -16.25 14.88 -8.92
C PRO A 523 -15.54 15.77 -9.96
N PRO A 524 -14.22 15.58 -10.18
CA PRO A 524 -13.51 16.33 -11.22
C PRO A 524 -13.95 15.88 -12.63
N ALA A 525 -13.83 16.79 -13.60
CA ALA A 525 -14.12 16.54 -15.01
C ALA A 525 -13.29 15.35 -15.55
N TYR A 526 -13.73 14.72 -16.64
CA TYR A 526 -13.04 13.55 -17.24
C TYR A 526 -11.58 13.84 -17.57
N HIS A 527 -11.27 15.03 -18.10
CA HIS A 527 -9.92 15.58 -18.22
C HIS A 527 -9.75 16.73 -17.21
N SER A 528 -8.94 16.54 -16.17
CA SER A 528 -8.86 17.45 -15.04
C SER A 528 -8.27 18.81 -15.36
N PHE A 529 -7.26 18.87 -16.25
CA PHE A 529 -6.56 20.09 -16.65
C PHE A 529 -6.37 20.06 -18.18
N SER A 530 -7.32 20.59 -18.94
CA SER A 530 -7.18 20.78 -20.38
C SER A 530 -6.07 21.79 -20.72
N THR A 531 -5.89 22.79 -19.84
CA THR A 531 -4.78 23.74 -19.85
C THR A 531 -4.02 23.61 -18.53
N PRO A 532 -2.70 23.38 -18.56
CA PRO A 532 -1.91 23.26 -17.33
C PRO A 532 -2.06 24.52 -16.45
N PRO A 533 -2.39 24.38 -15.15
CA PRO A 533 -2.49 25.52 -14.26
C PRO A 533 -1.11 26.13 -14.00
N VAL A 534 -1.03 27.44 -13.80
CA VAL A 534 0.21 28.10 -13.34
C VAL A 534 0.22 28.05 -11.82
N VAL A 535 1.17 27.31 -11.26
CA VAL A 535 1.26 27.10 -9.80
C VAL A 535 1.89 28.31 -9.13
N THR A 536 1.11 29.00 -8.31
CA THR A 536 1.58 30.09 -7.45
C THR A 536 2.03 29.58 -6.09
N ARG A 537 2.75 30.43 -5.33
CA ARG A 537 3.26 30.05 -4.00
C ARG A 537 2.15 29.76 -2.99
N ASP A 538 0.98 30.36 -3.17
CA ASP A 538 -0.17 30.20 -2.26
C ASP A 538 -0.96 28.89 -2.48
N MET A 539 -0.79 28.27 -3.66
CA MET A 539 -1.43 26.98 -3.99
C MET A 539 -0.70 25.78 -3.40
N VAL A 540 0.55 25.97 -2.95
CA VAL A 540 1.45 24.93 -2.43
C VAL A 540 2.14 25.47 -1.18
N ARG A 541 1.39 25.68 -0.12
CA ARG A 541 1.93 26.11 1.18
C ARG A 541 2.55 24.91 1.90
N HIS A 542 3.87 24.84 1.89
CA HIS A 542 4.63 23.95 2.75
C HIS A 542 5.31 24.73 3.86
#